data_4d060493564c835ac0243f2f05a29ac9
#
_entry.id   4d060493564c835ac0243f2f05a29ac9
#
_cell.length_a   1.000
_cell.length_b   1.000
_cell.length_c   1.000
_cell.angle_alpha   90.00
_cell.angle_beta   90.00
_cell.angle_gamma   90.00
#
_symmetry.space_group_name_H-M   'P 1'
#
loop_
_entity.id
_entity.type
_entity.pdbx_description
1 polymer ?
#
loop_
_entity_poly.entity_id
_entity_poly.type
_entity_poly.pdbx_seq_one_letter_code
_entity_poly.pdbx_strand_id
1 'polypeptide(L)' 'MAKLVCSNYGFECDFKSEGEIEKVLEEFGKHTLEEHGIEYSKEALMQFILRQG' A
#
# COMPACT_ATOMS: atom_id res chain seq x y z
N MET A 1 -0.24 12.62 -6.81
CA MET A 1 -0.64 12.08 -5.51
C MET A 1 -1.06 10.64 -5.66
N ALA A 2 -0.70 9.82 -4.71
CA ALA A 2 -1.02 8.40 -4.72
C ALA A 2 -1.82 8.01 -3.49
N LYS A 3 -2.54 6.91 -3.58
CA LYS A 3 -3.36 6.43 -2.49
C LYS A 3 -3.42 4.91 -2.53
N LEU A 4 -3.22 4.28 -1.39
CA LEU A 4 -3.39 2.84 -1.25
C LEU A 4 -4.28 2.55 -0.06
N VAL A 5 -5.25 1.67 -0.26
CA VAL A 5 -6.21 1.28 0.78
C VAL A 5 -6.06 -0.20 1.03
N CYS A 6 -5.74 -0.57 2.26
CA CYS A 6 -5.47 -1.96 2.61
C CYS A 6 -6.65 -2.89 2.36
N SER A 7 -7.85 -2.43 2.66
CA SER A 7 -9.05 -3.26 2.47
C SER A 7 -9.30 -3.64 1.02
N ASN A 8 -8.74 -2.90 0.06
CA ASN A 8 -8.92 -3.22 -1.35
C ASN A 8 -8.16 -4.47 -1.79
N TYR A 9 -7.28 -4.98 -0.93
CA TYR A 9 -6.43 -6.13 -1.26
C TYR A 9 -6.77 -7.38 -0.47
N GLY A 10 -8.00 -7.45 0.01
CA GLY A 10 -8.48 -8.64 0.68
C GLY A 10 -8.27 -8.69 2.19
N PHE A 11 -7.82 -7.60 2.78
CA PHE A 11 -7.63 -7.53 4.22
C PHE A 11 -8.79 -6.81 4.89
N GLU A 12 -9.17 -7.27 6.07
CA GLU A 12 -10.16 -6.57 6.88
C GLU A 12 -9.43 -5.51 7.71
N CYS A 13 -9.12 -4.39 7.05
CA CYS A 13 -8.25 -3.38 7.63
C CYS A 13 -8.67 -2.00 7.15
N ASP A 14 -8.71 -1.04 8.05
CA ASP A 14 -9.11 0.34 7.72
C ASP A 14 -7.93 1.22 7.33
N PHE A 15 -6.74 0.65 7.24
CA PHE A 15 -5.56 1.44 6.92
C PHE A 15 -5.60 1.98 5.50
N LYS A 16 -5.24 3.25 5.36
CA LYS A 16 -5.08 3.86 4.05
C LYS A 16 -3.91 4.84 4.12
N SER A 17 -3.20 4.98 3.01
CA SER A 17 -2.10 5.93 2.90
C SER A 17 -2.30 6.79 1.66
N GLU A 18 -2.10 8.08 1.79
CA GLU A 18 -2.30 9.03 0.70
C GLU A 18 -1.23 10.11 0.75
N GLY A 19 -0.78 10.53 -0.41
CA GLY A 19 0.23 11.58 -0.53
C GLY A 19 1.21 11.31 -1.65
N GLU A 20 2.48 11.66 -1.42
CA GLU A 20 3.52 11.42 -2.40
C GLU A 20 3.74 9.94 -2.60
N ILE A 21 4.02 9.54 -3.85
CA ILE A 21 4.19 8.13 -4.20
C ILE A 21 5.21 7.43 -3.30
N GLU A 22 6.38 8.01 -3.15
CA GLU A 22 7.43 7.39 -2.33
C GLU A 22 7.00 7.19 -0.90
N LYS A 23 6.31 8.17 -0.34
CA LYS A 23 5.84 8.08 1.04
C LYS A 23 4.77 7.02 1.19
N VAL A 24 3.84 6.96 0.23
CA VAL A 24 2.78 5.96 0.24
C VAL A 24 3.37 4.55 0.13
N LEU A 25 4.35 4.36 -0.73
CA LEU A 25 5.00 3.07 -0.88
C LEU A 25 5.66 2.63 0.43
N GLU A 26 6.36 3.53 1.08
CA GLU A 26 7.04 3.22 2.32
C GLU A 26 6.07 2.89 3.45
N GLU A 27 5.06 3.73 3.64
CA GLU A 27 4.09 3.54 4.70
C GLU A 27 3.25 2.29 4.49
N PHE A 28 2.78 2.07 3.28
CA PHE A 28 1.94 0.91 2.99
C PHE A 28 2.74 -0.38 3.08
N GLY A 29 3.95 -0.38 2.57
CA GLY A 29 4.83 -1.55 2.66
C GLY A 29 5.13 -1.92 4.10
N LYS A 30 5.42 -0.93 4.92
CA LYS A 30 5.68 -1.16 6.34
C LYS A 30 4.44 -1.70 7.04
N HIS A 31 3.28 -1.13 6.71
CA HIS A 31 2.03 -1.56 7.29
C HIS A 31 1.74 -3.04 6.99
N THR A 32 1.86 -3.43 5.73
CA THR A 32 1.56 -4.81 5.35
C THR A 32 2.54 -5.78 5.99
N LEU A 33 3.78 -5.38 6.16
CA LEU A 33 4.77 -6.23 6.81
C LEU A 33 4.47 -6.40 8.31
N GLU A 34 4.19 -5.31 9.00
CA GLU A 34 3.97 -5.35 10.44
C GLU A 34 2.61 -5.91 10.84
N GLU A 35 1.57 -5.56 10.09
CA GLU A 35 0.20 -5.96 10.45
C GLU A 35 -0.24 -7.27 9.81
N HIS A 36 0.23 -7.54 8.60
CA HIS A 36 -0.22 -8.71 7.85
C HIS A 36 0.90 -9.71 7.57
N GLY A 37 2.13 -9.39 7.93
CA GLY A 37 3.26 -10.27 7.71
C GLY A 37 3.62 -10.47 6.25
N ILE A 38 3.24 -9.55 5.39
CA ILE A 38 3.50 -9.63 3.96
C ILE A 38 4.47 -8.53 3.55
N GLU A 39 5.58 -8.92 2.93
CA GLU A 39 6.55 -7.97 2.42
C GLU A 39 6.34 -7.75 0.92
N TYR A 40 5.89 -6.56 0.56
CA TYR A 40 5.76 -6.18 -0.83
C TYR A 40 6.98 -5.38 -1.29
N SER A 41 7.44 -5.64 -2.51
CA SER A 41 8.50 -4.84 -3.08
C SER A 41 7.94 -3.49 -3.55
N LYS A 42 8.83 -2.52 -3.77
CA LYS A 42 8.39 -1.23 -4.31
C LYS A 42 7.71 -1.40 -5.66
N GLU A 43 8.20 -2.32 -6.48
CA GLU A 43 7.61 -2.57 -7.78
C GLU A 43 6.19 -3.10 -7.67
N ALA A 44 5.94 -4.00 -6.72
CA ALA A 44 4.61 -4.53 -6.51
C ALA A 44 3.65 -3.43 -6.06
N LEU A 45 4.08 -2.61 -5.12
CA LEU A 45 3.26 -1.51 -4.62
C LEU A 45 3.00 -0.46 -5.70
N MET A 46 3.99 -0.21 -6.55
CA MET A 46 3.82 0.71 -7.66
C MET A 46 2.76 0.20 -8.63
N GLN A 47 2.72 -1.11 -8.87
CA GLN A 47 1.68 -1.69 -9.71
C GLN A 47 0.29 -1.49 -9.11
N PHE A 48 0.18 -1.57 -7.80
CA PHE A 48 -1.09 -1.31 -7.12
C PHE A 48 -1.56 0.12 -7.40
N ILE A 49 -0.65 1.07 -7.32
CA ILE A 49 -0.96 2.48 -7.58
C ILE A 49 -1.39 2.69 -9.02
N LEU A 50 -0.68 2.09 -9.96
CA LEU A 50 -0.98 2.23 -11.38
C LEU A 50 -2.33 1.63 -11.74
N ARG A 51 -2.72 0.56 -11.08
CA ARG A 51 -4.00 -0.08 -11.35
C ARG A 51 -5.19 0.73 -10.86
N GLN A 52 -4.98 1.56 -9.87
CA GLN A 52 -6.07 2.39 -9.33
C GLN A 52 -6.40 3.57 -10.24
N GLY A 53 -5.44 3.95 -11.04
CA GLY A 53 -5.61 5.08 -11.93
C GLY A 53 -6.49 4.78 -13.09
#